data_b013f92f095eca6b3f7db4b7a2ed436b
#
_entry.id   b013f92f095eca6b3f7db4b7a2ed436b
#
_cell.length_a   1.000
_cell.length_b   1.000
_cell.length_c   1.000
_cell.angle_alpha   90.00
_cell.angle_beta   90.00
_cell.angle_gamma   90.00
#
_symmetry.space_group_name_H-M   'P 1'
#
loop_
_entity.id
_entity.type
_entity.pdbx_description
1 polymer ?
#
loop_
_entity_poly.entity_id
_entity_poly.type
_entity_poly.pdbx_seq_one_letter_code
_entity_poly.pdbx_strand_id
1 'polypeptide(L)'
;MKTAKRLAALLLISLLLCCGGVSAYAHDVPDLTRQGSINISMHCGDTAVPGGSLTIYRVGDIHEDDGNYRFVPSASFTGCVSSFEDIQSKELAQKLADYAEDNKIPCRTQEINDQGQISFAVEQGLYLLVQNQAAEGYQVAAPFLVSVPMNEDGTYIYDVDASPKVELTKAPQPTPTPTPKPPTLAQTGQLNWPVPVLAILGLCLFSLGWLLRFGRKKDGYEK
;
A
#
# COMPACT_ATOMS: atom_id res chain seq x y z
N MET A 1 47.24 63.63 18.72
CA MET A 1 47.69 62.58 17.70
C MET A 1 47.59 61.15 18.16
N LYS A 2 47.78 60.79 19.44
CA LYS A 2 47.71 59.41 19.95
C LYS A 2 46.26 58.83 20.00
N THR A 3 45.26 59.64 20.26
CA THR A 3 43.85 59.25 20.32
C THR A 3 43.26 58.98 18.93
N ALA A 4 43.63 59.82 17.93
CA ALA A 4 43.17 59.59 16.54
C ALA A 4 43.69 58.23 15.96
N LYS A 5 44.95 57.84 16.26
CA LYS A 5 45.54 56.61 15.86
C LYS A 5 44.88 55.40 16.53
N ARG A 6 44.40 55.50 17.79
CA ARG A 6 43.68 54.49 18.51
C ARG A 6 42.28 54.32 17.95
N LEU A 7 41.59 55.36 17.59
CA LEU A 7 40.28 55.35 16.96
C LEU A 7 40.33 54.69 15.56
N ALA A 8 41.36 55.01 14.76
CA ALA A 8 41.58 54.41 13.43
C ALA A 8 41.88 52.92 13.53
N ALA A 9 42.68 52.48 14.54
CA ALA A 9 42.95 51.09 14.76
C ALA A 9 41.70 50.29 15.20
N LEU A 10 40.84 50.86 16.06
CA LEU A 10 39.58 50.23 16.45
C LEU A 10 38.59 50.11 15.29
N LEU A 11 38.51 51.10 14.42
CA LEU A 11 37.70 51.08 13.20
C LEU A 11 38.19 50.01 12.21
N LEU A 12 39.49 49.84 12.07
CA LEU A 12 40.07 48.82 11.20
C LEU A 12 39.83 47.39 11.72
N ILE A 13 39.91 47.20 13.05
CA ILE A 13 39.59 45.91 13.69
C ILE A 13 38.10 45.57 13.55
N SER A 14 37.21 46.57 13.73
CA SER A 14 35.78 46.40 13.54
C SER A 14 35.44 46.05 12.09
N LEU A 15 36.10 46.66 11.11
CA LEU A 15 35.92 46.36 9.70
C LEU A 15 36.42 44.96 9.33
N LEU A 16 37.53 44.49 9.91
CA LEU A 16 38.03 43.13 9.74
C LEU A 16 37.12 42.08 10.36
N LEU A 17 36.47 42.35 11.50
CA LEU A 17 35.50 41.45 12.11
C LEU A 17 34.20 41.33 11.28
N CYS A 18 33.78 42.36 10.57
CA CYS A 18 32.61 42.33 9.71
C CYS A 18 32.84 41.51 8.42
N CYS A 19 34.08 41.34 7.95
CA CYS A 19 34.41 40.53 6.76
C CYS A 19 34.59 39.05 7.05
N GLY A 20 34.56 38.61 8.30
CA GLY A 20 34.88 37.25 8.74
C GLY A 20 33.71 36.26 8.79
N GLY A 21 32.57 36.54 8.16
CA GLY A 21 31.39 35.73 8.36
C GLY A 21 30.63 35.26 7.12
N VAL A 22 31.23 35.28 5.95
CA VAL A 22 30.60 34.61 4.80
C VAL A 22 31.04 33.13 4.81
N SER A 23 30.28 32.31 5.50
CA SER A 23 30.33 30.87 5.25
C SER A 23 29.91 30.66 3.78
N ALA A 24 30.89 30.48 2.90
CA ALA A 24 30.63 30.00 1.57
C ALA A 24 30.07 28.57 1.75
N TYR A 25 28.76 28.41 1.69
CA TYR A 25 28.15 27.11 1.50
C TYR A 25 28.60 26.66 0.09
N ALA A 26 29.66 25.85 0.04
CA ALA A 26 29.99 25.12 -1.17
C ALA A 26 28.80 24.19 -1.44
N HIS A 27 27.96 24.54 -2.38
CA HIS A 27 26.95 23.65 -2.89
C HIS A 27 27.69 22.50 -3.55
N ASP A 28 27.44 21.30 -3.08
CA ASP A 28 28.05 20.10 -3.66
C ASP A 28 27.56 19.99 -5.12
N VAL A 29 28.44 19.69 -6.04
CA VAL A 29 28.11 19.55 -7.46
C VAL A 29 27.95 18.06 -7.73
N PRO A 30 26.84 17.62 -8.36
CA PRO A 30 26.66 16.20 -8.64
C PRO A 30 27.70 15.70 -9.65
N ASP A 31 28.34 14.59 -9.35
CA ASP A 31 29.22 13.90 -10.30
C ASP A 31 28.37 13.10 -11.29
N LEU A 32 28.15 13.65 -12.48
CA LEU A 32 27.36 13.04 -13.55
C LEU A 32 28.01 11.84 -14.23
N THR A 33 29.21 11.44 -13.81
CA THR A 33 29.92 10.27 -14.36
C THR A 33 29.84 9.06 -13.45
N ARG A 34 29.45 9.27 -12.17
CA ARG A 34 29.35 8.24 -11.17
C ARG A 34 28.10 7.39 -11.37
N GLN A 35 28.25 6.08 -11.42
CA GLN A 35 27.11 5.16 -11.36
C GLN A 35 26.54 5.11 -9.93
N GLY A 36 25.24 4.85 -9.83
CA GLY A 36 24.57 4.69 -8.57
C GLY A 36 23.73 3.41 -8.52
N SER A 37 22.99 3.27 -7.43
CA SER A 37 22.04 2.17 -7.25
C SER A 37 20.73 2.66 -6.64
N ILE A 38 19.64 1.94 -6.93
CA ILE A 38 18.36 2.09 -6.26
C ILE A 38 18.11 0.80 -5.50
N ASN A 39 18.08 0.90 -4.19
CA ASN A 39 17.90 -0.22 -3.28
C ASN A 39 16.51 -0.13 -2.63
N ILE A 40 15.79 -1.26 -2.59
CA ILE A 40 14.47 -1.33 -2.01
C ILE A 40 14.40 -2.57 -1.12
N SER A 41 13.90 -2.38 0.09
CA SER A 41 13.57 -3.44 1.03
C SER A 41 12.07 -3.41 1.30
N MET A 42 11.38 -4.46 0.91
CA MET A 42 9.95 -4.63 1.13
C MET A 42 9.69 -5.11 2.55
N HIS A 43 9.01 -4.32 3.36
CA HIS A 43 8.66 -4.66 4.74
C HIS A 43 7.21 -4.32 5.03
N CYS A 44 6.58 -5.13 5.88
CA CYS A 44 5.30 -4.82 6.51
C CYS A 44 5.50 -4.80 8.03
N GLY A 45 5.66 -3.62 8.61
CA GLY A 45 6.24 -3.45 9.95
C GLY A 45 7.69 -3.95 9.96
N ASP A 46 8.04 -4.81 10.92
CA ASP A 46 9.39 -5.38 11.05
C ASP A 46 9.60 -6.67 10.23
N THR A 47 8.60 -7.10 9.45
CA THR A 47 8.67 -8.36 8.72
C THR A 47 9.01 -8.10 7.25
N ALA A 48 10.08 -8.74 6.76
CA ALA A 48 10.42 -8.73 5.34
C ALA A 48 9.32 -9.44 4.52
N VAL A 49 9.00 -8.88 3.35
CA VAL A 49 7.98 -9.40 2.43
C VAL A 49 8.66 -9.85 1.15
N PRO A 50 9.01 -11.15 1.04
CA PRO A 50 9.65 -11.70 -0.14
C PRO A 50 8.67 -11.91 -1.29
N GLY A 51 9.21 -11.95 -2.51
CA GLY A 51 8.46 -12.27 -3.72
C GLY A 51 7.80 -11.07 -4.38
N GLY A 52 7.30 -11.30 -5.58
CA GLY A 52 6.85 -10.26 -6.48
C GLY A 52 7.97 -9.74 -7.37
N SER A 53 7.66 -8.75 -8.21
CA SER A 53 8.61 -8.17 -9.15
C SER A 53 8.43 -6.66 -9.29
N LEU A 54 9.54 -5.97 -9.51
CA LEU A 54 9.61 -4.54 -9.80
C LEU A 54 10.21 -4.30 -11.19
N THR A 55 9.63 -3.35 -11.88
CA THR A 55 10.12 -2.84 -13.16
C THR A 55 10.59 -1.41 -12.99
N ILE A 56 11.73 -1.09 -13.62
CA ILE A 56 12.30 0.24 -13.62
C ILE A 56 12.35 0.80 -15.05
N TYR A 57 11.94 2.07 -15.19
CA TYR A 57 12.01 2.87 -16.42
C TYR A 57 12.84 4.11 -16.17
N ARG A 58 13.74 4.46 -17.09
CA ARG A 58 14.43 5.76 -17.08
C ARG A 58 13.50 6.79 -17.73
N VAL A 59 12.85 7.62 -16.92
CA VAL A 59 11.86 8.60 -17.40
C VAL A 59 12.45 9.97 -17.66
N GLY A 60 13.59 10.30 -17.03
CA GLY A 60 14.23 11.60 -17.19
C GLY A 60 15.75 11.55 -17.15
N ASP A 61 16.36 12.48 -17.87
CA ASP A 61 17.78 12.71 -17.89
C ASP A 61 18.11 13.99 -17.11
N ILE A 62 19.32 14.07 -16.53
CA ILE A 62 19.77 15.27 -15.83
C ILE A 62 20.34 16.23 -16.89
N HIS A 63 19.83 17.46 -16.87
CA HIS A 63 20.34 18.55 -17.69
C HIS A 63 20.91 19.64 -16.80
N GLU A 64 22.14 20.06 -17.12
CA GLU A 64 22.81 21.17 -16.47
C GLU A 64 22.61 22.45 -17.29
N ASP A 65 22.23 23.54 -16.64
CA ASP A 65 22.07 24.84 -17.25
C ASP A 65 22.59 25.92 -16.26
N ASP A 66 23.73 26.52 -16.56
CA ASP A 66 24.39 27.51 -15.71
C ASP A 66 24.57 27.10 -14.24
N GLY A 67 25.00 25.85 -13.99
CA GLY A 67 25.19 25.30 -12.66
C GLY A 67 23.89 24.87 -11.95
N ASN A 68 22.74 24.96 -12.62
CA ASN A 68 21.47 24.44 -12.14
C ASN A 68 21.19 23.10 -12.79
N TYR A 69 20.79 22.11 -11.98
CA TYR A 69 20.45 20.76 -12.42
C TYR A 69 18.95 20.56 -12.42
N ARG A 70 18.42 20.10 -13.55
CA ARG A 70 16.99 19.78 -13.69
C ARG A 70 16.81 18.46 -14.44
N PHE A 71 15.68 17.81 -14.20
CA PHE A 71 15.28 16.66 -14.98
C PHE A 71 14.55 17.10 -16.25
N VAL A 72 14.96 16.52 -17.38
CA VAL A 72 14.25 16.65 -18.66
C VAL A 72 13.73 15.27 -19.06
N PRO A 73 12.56 15.17 -19.73
CA PRO A 73 12.04 13.88 -20.15
C PRO A 73 13.00 13.15 -21.05
N SER A 74 13.26 11.86 -20.77
CA SER A 74 14.03 11.01 -21.68
C SER A 74 13.31 10.87 -23.03
N ALA A 75 14.04 10.50 -24.07
CA ALA A 75 13.52 10.41 -25.44
C ALA A 75 12.23 9.58 -25.53
N SER A 76 12.08 8.54 -24.71
CA SER A 76 10.91 7.68 -24.68
C SER A 76 9.68 8.32 -24.00
N PHE A 77 9.85 9.37 -23.19
CA PHE A 77 8.79 9.99 -22.39
C PHE A 77 8.46 11.43 -22.81
N THR A 78 9.08 11.96 -23.84
CA THR A 78 8.79 13.32 -24.39
C THR A 78 7.33 13.50 -24.82
N GLY A 79 6.65 12.42 -25.19
CA GLY A 79 5.22 12.44 -25.55
C GLY A 79 4.27 12.45 -24.36
N CYS A 80 4.77 12.14 -23.15
CA CYS A 80 3.96 12.08 -21.93
C CYS A 80 3.97 13.39 -21.14
N VAL A 81 5.16 13.94 -20.93
CA VAL A 81 5.41 15.15 -20.12
C VAL A 81 6.41 16.05 -20.82
N SER A 82 6.31 17.37 -20.60
CA SER A 82 7.24 18.37 -21.11
C SER A 82 8.32 18.74 -20.07
N SER A 83 8.03 18.58 -18.79
CA SER A 83 8.91 18.90 -17.68
C SER A 83 8.51 18.11 -16.44
N PHE A 84 9.43 18.06 -15.46
CA PHE A 84 9.19 17.48 -14.14
C PHE A 84 9.15 18.60 -13.08
N GLU A 85 7.96 19.02 -12.66
CA GLU A 85 7.80 20.09 -11.67
C GLU A 85 7.75 19.51 -10.26
N ASP A 86 7.03 18.40 -10.07
CA ASP A 86 6.90 17.71 -8.78
C ASP A 86 7.11 16.19 -8.96
N ILE A 87 8.34 15.77 -8.68
CA ILE A 87 8.72 14.34 -8.72
C ILE A 87 8.20 13.52 -7.53
N GLN A 88 7.53 14.16 -6.56
CA GLN A 88 6.90 13.45 -5.44
C GLN A 88 5.41 13.13 -5.72
N SER A 89 4.84 13.67 -6.81
CA SER A 89 3.44 13.48 -7.16
C SER A 89 3.17 12.02 -7.53
N LYS A 90 2.20 11.40 -6.83
CA LYS A 90 1.71 10.05 -7.13
C LYS A 90 0.96 10.03 -8.47
N GLU A 91 0.26 11.10 -8.80
CA GLU A 91 -0.47 11.28 -10.05
C GLU A 91 0.47 11.32 -11.25
N LEU A 92 1.63 12.00 -11.11
CA LEU A 92 2.66 12.02 -12.14
C LEU A 92 3.25 10.61 -12.35
N ALA A 93 3.58 9.91 -11.27
CA ALA A 93 4.11 8.56 -11.34
C ALA A 93 3.12 7.60 -12.01
N GLN A 94 1.83 7.67 -11.67
CA GLN A 94 0.80 6.86 -12.31
C GLN A 94 0.66 7.19 -13.79
N LYS A 95 0.60 8.47 -14.15
CA LYS A 95 0.52 8.90 -15.56
C LYS A 95 1.69 8.37 -16.40
N LEU A 96 2.91 8.39 -15.83
CA LEU A 96 4.10 7.86 -16.50
C LEU A 96 4.05 6.33 -16.61
N ALA A 97 3.50 5.63 -15.61
CA ALA A 97 3.33 4.18 -15.64
C ALA A 97 2.33 3.75 -16.73
N ASP A 98 1.17 4.40 -16.79
CA ASP A 98 0.15 4.14 -17.81
C ASP A 98 0.72 4.39 -19.22
N TYR A 99 1.45 5.51 -19.39
CA TYR A 99 2.09 5.83 -20.66
C TYR A 99 3.16 4.80 -21.06
N ALA A 100 3.93 4.31 -20.09
CA ALA A 100 4.96 3.30 -20.35
C ALA A 100 4.36 1.96 -20.80
N GLU A 101 3.24 1.57 -20.20
CA GLU A 101 2.50 0.36 -20.55
C GLU A 101 1.87 0.47 -21.94
N ASP A 102 1.15 1.55 -22.22
CA ASP A 102 0.45 1.81 -23.48
C ASP A 102 1.42 1.84 -24.68
N ASN A 103 2.62 2.40 -24.49
CA ASN A 103 3.62 2.56 -25.52
C ASN A 103 4.69 1.44 -25.52
N LYS A 104 4.57 0.45 -24.62
CA LYS A 104 5.50 -0.69 -24.49
C LYS A 104 6.96 -0.24 -24.39
N ILE A 105 7.19 0.76 -23.53
CA ILE A 105 8.54 1.35 -23.38
C ILE A 105 9.51 0.29 -22.82
N PRO A 106 10.74 0.20 -23.37
CA PRO A 106 11.75 -0.71 -22.86
C PRO A 106 12.05 -0.49 -21.38
N CYS A 107 12.12 -1.58 -20.63
CA CYS A 107 12.28 -1.56 -19.18
C CYS A 107 13.20 -2.69 -18.69
N ARG A 108 13.57 -2.64 -17.42
CA ARG A 108 14.23 -3.75 -16.72
C ARG A 108 13.34 -4.21 -15.57
N THR A 109 13.02 -5.50 -15.55
CA THR A 109 12.26 -6.14 -14.49
C THR A 109 13.18 -7.08 -13.71
N GLN A 110 13.04 -7.07 -12.39
CA GLN A 110 13.73 -8.00 -11.49
C GLN A 110 12.77 -8.54 -10.44
N GLU A 111 13.06 -9.73 -9.94
CA GLU A 111 12.32 -10.35 -8.84
C GLU A 111 12.87 -9.90 -7.50
N ILE A 112 11.99 -9.77 -6.53
CA ILE A 112 12.34 -9.47 -5.13
C ILE A 112 12.80 -10.77 -4.49
N ASN A 113 13.97 -10.75 -3.85
CA ASN A 113 14.59 -11.93 -3.26
C ASN A 113 13.86 -12.41 -1.98
N ASP A 114 14.33 -13.54 -1.42
CA ASP A 114 13.75 -14.15 -0.22
C ASP A 114 13.88 -13.28 1.05
N GLN A 115 14.75 -12.27 1.04
CA GLN A 115 14.90 -11.29 2.09
C GLN A 115 14.02 -10.05 1.88
N GLY A 116 13.17 -10.05 0.84
CA GLY A 116 12.36 -8.90 0.49
C GLY A 116 13.15 -7.75 -0.16
N GLN A 117 14.34 -8.01 -0.69
CA GLN A 117 15.25 -6.99 -1.21
C GLN A 117 15.39 -7.05 -2.72
N ILE A 118 15.59 -5.88 -3.31
CA ILE A 118 15.92 -5.72 -4.73
C ILE A 118 16.85 -4.52 -4.91
N SER A 119 17.76 -4.61 -5.88
CA SER A 119 18.71 -3.54 -6.18
C SER A 119 18.89 -3.40 -7.68
N PHE A 120 18.84 -2.16 -8.17
CA PHE A 120 19.09 -1.80 -9.55
C PHE A 120 20.34 -0.92 -9.64
N ALA A 121 21.39 -1.40 -10.31
CA ALA A 121 22.48 -0.54 -10.71
C ALA A 121 22.04 0.36 -11.87
N VAL A 122 22.21 1.68 -11.72
CA VAL A 122 21.69 2.69 -12.64
C VAL A 122 22.71 3.81 -12.88
N GLU A 123 22.56 4.49 -14.01
CA GLU A 123 23.21 5.79 -14.25
C GLU A 123 22.43 6.91 -13.57
N GLN A 124 22.93 8.15 -13.64
CA GLN A 124 22.18 9.27 -13.09
C GLN A 124 20.95 9.57 -13.96
N GLY A 125 19.87 9.95 -13.31
CA GLY A 125 18.61 10.25 -13.97
C GLY A 125 17.41 10.19 -13.03
N LEU A 126 16.25 10.33 -13.61
CA LEU A 126 14.97 10.13 -12.93
C LEU A 126 14.38 8.79 -13.37
N TYR A 127 14.00 7.99 -12.40
CA TYR A 127 13.50 6.63 -12.59
C TYR A 127 12.09 6.47 -12.06
N LEU A 128 11.27 5.80 -12.83
CA LEU A 128 9.95 5.32 -12.42
C LEU A 128 10.08 3.85 -12.04
N LEU A 129 9.57 3.51 -10.86
CA LEU A 129 9.46 2.14 -10.39
C LEU A 129 8.00 1.73 -10.35
N VAL A 130 7.71 0.57 -10.92
CA VAL A 130 6.37 -0.02 -11.03
C VAL A 130 6.44 -1.45 -10.51
N GLN A 131 5.60 -1.78 -9.54
CA GLN A 131 5.46 -3.16 -9.11
C GLN A 131 4.51 -3.89 -10.06
N ASN A 132 5.03 -4.89 -10.79
CA ASN A 132 4.23 -5.67 -11.74
C ASN A 132 3.49 -6.82 -11.05
N GLN A 133 4.13 -7.41 -10.06
CA GLN A 133 3.59 -8.51 -9.29
C GLN A 133 3.80 -8.26 -7.81
N ALA A 134 2.72 -8.30 -7.04
CA ALA A 134 2.80 -8.20 -5.59
C ALA A 134 3.28 -9.52 -4.99
N ALA A 135 3.85 -9.45 -3.78
CA ALA A 135 4.06 -10.61 -2.93
C ALA A 135 2.73 -11.26 -2.54
N GLU A 136 2.75 -12.55 -2.23
CA GLU A 136 1.54 -13.28 -1.82
C GLU A 136 0.88 -12.65 -0.58
N GLY A 137 -0.41 -12.38 -0.67
CA GLY A 137 -1.19 -11.75 0.40
C GLY A 137 -1.09 -10.23 0.45
N TYR A 138 -0.46 -9.60 -0.53
CA TYR A 138 -0.34 -8.14 -0.63
C TYR A 138 -0.95 -7.60 -1.93
N GLN A 139 -1.28 -6.31 -1.93
CA GLN A 139 -1.65 -5.59 -3.14
C GLN A 139 -0.40 -5.02 -3.81
N VAL A 140 -0.49 -4.76 -5.10
CA VAL A 140 0.54 -4.05 -5.86
C VAL A 140 0.70 -2.65 -5.29
N ALA A 141 1.95 -2.26 -4.99
CA ALA A 141 2.26 -0.91 -4.54
C ALA A 141 2.06 0.10 -5.68
N ALA A 142 1.66 1.32 -5.32
CA ALA A 142 1.55 2.40 -6.28
C ALA A 142 2.92 2.72 -6.92
N PRO A 143 2.97 3.13 -8.19
CA PRO A 143 4.20 3.54 -8.83
C PRO A 143 4.77 4.80 -8.17
N PHE A 144 6.09 4.96 -8.20
CA PHE A 144 6.79 6.09 -7.60
C PHE A 144 8.05 6.46 -8.38
N LEU A 145 8.51 7.70 -8.16
CA LEU A 145 9.69 8.25 -8.81
C LEU A 145 10.88 8.30 -7.85
N VAL A 146 12.07 8.02 -8.37
CA VAL A 146 13.35 8.09 -7.64
C VAL A 146 14.38 8.78 -8.52
N SER A 147 15.07 9.76 -7.97
CA SER A 147 16.22 10.42 -8.62
C SER A 147 17.53 9.77 -8.19
N VAL A 148 18.45 9.64 -9.12
CA VAL A 148 19.83 9.25 -8.84
C VAL A 148 20.74 10.26 -9.55
N PRO A 149 21.58 11.02 -8.82
CA PRO A 149 21.64 11.08 -7.36
C PRO A 149 20.38 11.71 -6.72
N MET A 150 20.13 11.36 -5.47
CA MET A 150 19.17 12.05 -4.63
C MET A 150 19.89 13.17 -3.87
N ASN A 151 19.31 14.37 -3.81
CA ASN A 151 19.83 15.44 -2.99
C ASN A 151 19.19 15.39 -1.61
N GLU A 152 20.01 15.21 -0.59
CA GLU A 152 19.59 15.23 0.81
C GLU A 152 20.41 16.29 1.54
N ASP A 153 19.75 17.37 1.94
CA ASP A 153 20.35 18.51 2.64
C ASP A 153 21.62 19.09 1.95
N GLY A 154 21.64 19.11 0.61
CA GLY A 154 22.77 19.63 -0.18
C GLY A 154 23.86 18.60 -0.49
N THR A 155 23.72 17.36 -0.05
CA THR A 155 24.60 16.24 -0.34
C THR A 155 23.98 15.32 -1.39
N TYR A 156 24.76 14.88 -2.38
CA TYR A 156 24.29 13.97 -3.42
C TYR A 156 24.57 12.52 -3.08
N ILE A 157 23.48 11.75 -2.90
CA ILE A 157 23.49 10.31 -2.60
C ILE A 157 23.25 9.53 -3.88
N TYR A 158 24.20 8.65 -4.23
CA TYR A 158 24.13 7.82 -5.46
C TYR A 158 23.57 6.42 -5.20
N ASP A 159 23.75 5.92 -3.97
CA ASP A 159 23.18 4.64 -3.53
C ASP A 159 21.89 4.92 -2.75
N VAL A 160 20.81 5.09 -3.51
CA VAL A 160 19.53 5.58 -2.98
C VAL A 160 18.75 4.44 -2.35
N ASP A 161 18.33 4.61 -1.09
CA ASP A 161 17.32 3.76 -0.46
C ASP A 161 15.92 4.27 -0.76
N ALA A 162 15.20 3.55 -1.61
CA ALA A 162 13.82 3.88 -2.00
C ALA A 162 12.76 3.08 -1.21
N SER A 163 13.16 2.30 -0.21
CA SER A 163 12.27 1.50 0.64
C SER A 163 11.14 2.33 1.29
N PRO A 164 11.39 3.55 1.79
CA PRO A 164 10.34 4.38 2.40
C PRO A 164 9.23 4.80 1.44
N LYS A 165 9.44 4.72 0.12
CA LYS A 165 8.43 5.05 -0.89
C LYS A 165 7.46 3.91 -1.19
N VAL A 166 7.75 2.70 -0.71
CA VAL A 166 6.93 1.51 -0.96
C VAL A 166 5.91 1.34 0.14
N GLU A 167 4.64 1.57 -0.18
CA GLU A 167 3.52 1.35 0.73
C GLU A 167 2.90 -0.03 0.47
N LEU A 168 3.17 -1.00 1.36
CA LEU A 168 2.60 -2.34 1.26
C LEU A 168 1.25 -2.41 1.95
N THR A 169 0.21 -2.74 1.18
CA THR A 169 -1.14 -2.98 1.68
C THR A 169 -1.48 -4.47 1.58
N LYS A 170 -1.97 -5.06 2.67
CA LYS A 170 -2.45 -6.44 2.64
C LYS A 170 -3.64 -6.59 1.71
N ALA A 171 -3.65 -7.64 0.91
CA ALA A 171 -4.80 -7.98 0.09
C ALA A 171 -6.02 -8.28 0.99
N PRO A 172 -7.24 -7.89 0.58
CA PRO A 172 -8.44 -8.27 1.30
C PRO A 172 -8.51 -9.79 1.40
N GLN A 173 -8.51 -10.30 2.63
CA GLN A 173 -8.70 -11.74 2.82
C GLN A 173 -10.10 -12.08 2.32
N PRO A 174 -10.27 -13.11 1.45
CA PRO A 174 -11.59 -13.50 1.01
C PRO A 174 -12.42 -13.81 2.24
N THR A 175 -13.46 -13.01 2.46
CA THR A 175 -14.46 -13.31 3.49
C THR A 175 -14.95 -14.71 3.17
N PRO A 176 -14.88 -15.69 4.11
CA PRO A 176 -15.39 -17.02 3.84
C PRO A 176 -16.83 -16.85 3.34
N THR A 177 -17.07 -17.25 2.11
CA THR A 177 -18.43 -17.31 1.57
C THR A 177 -19.23 -18.09 2.58
N PRO A 178 -20.30 -17.52 3.17
CA PRO A 178 -21.10 -18.27 4.13
C PRO A 178 -21.49 -19.57 3.44
N THR A 179 -20.99 -20.68 3.96
CA THR A 179 -21.36 -22.02 3.49
C THR A 179 -22.87 -22.02 3.46
N PRO A 180 -23.53 -22.29 2.33
CA PRO A 180 -24.98 -22.32 2.27
C PRO A 180 -25.42 -23.25 3.39
N LYS A 181 -26.08 -22.69 4.42
CA LYS A 181 -26.65 -23.48 5.48
C LYS A 181 -27.53 -24.51 4.77
N PRO A 182 -27.33 -25.84 4.97
CA PRO A 182 -28.20 -26.82 4.35
C PRO A 182 -29.64 -26.32 4.56
N PRO A 183 -30.50 -26.33 3.56
CA PRO A 183 -31.86 -25.89 3.73
C PRO A 183 -32.39 -26.68 4.93
N THR A 184 -32.58 -25.99 6.04
CA THR A 184 -33.35 -26.52 7.15
C THR A 184 -34.68 -26.81 6.51
N LEU A 185 -34.94 -28.09 6.20
CA LEU A 185 -36.25 -28.52 5.80
C LEU A 185 -37.17 -27.89 6.85
N ALA A 186 -38.05 -26.98 6.40
CA ALA A 186 -39.08 -26.46 7.28
C ALA A 186 -39.70 -27.70 7.85
N GLN A 187 -39.43 -27.96 9.15
CA GLN A 187 -40.10 -29.00 9.87
C GLN A 187 -41.56 -28.52 9.86
N THR A 188 -42.29 -28.97 8.84
CA THR A 188 -43.73 -28.87 8.81
C THR A 188 -44.15 -29.64 10.05
N GLY A 189 -44.29 -28.88 11.14
CA GLY A 189 -44.54 -29.42 12.42
C GLY A 189 -45.81 -30.24 12.31
N GLN A 190 -45.66 -31.56 12.25
CA GLN A 190 -46.73 -32.41 12.70
C GLN A 190 -46.93 -32.04 14.17
N LEU A 191 -47.89 -31.16 14.37
CA LEU A 191 -48.39 -30.82 15.68
C LEU A 191 -49.10 -32.09 16.21
N ASN A 192 -48.33 -33.09 16.66
CA ASN A 192 -48.81 -34.38 17.12
C ASN A 192 -49.63 -34.26 18.44
N TRP A 193 -49.75 -33.05 18.96
CA TRP A 193 -50.53 -32.80 20.19
C TRP A 193 -52.03 -33.08 20.06
N PRO A 194 -52.73 -32.90 18.90
CA PRO A 194 -54.15 -33.24 18.80
C PRO A 194 -54.41 -34.74 18.90
N VAL A 195 -53.46 -35.61 18.51
CA VAL A 195 -53.62 -37.06 18.50
C VAL A 195 -53.86 -37.62 19.91
N PRO A 196 -53.04 -37.35 20.91
CA PRO A 196 -53.29 -37.84 22.26
C PRO A 196 -54.58 -37.23 22.88
N VAL A 197 -54.91 -35.98 22.55
CA VAL A 197 -56.13 -35.35 23.06
C VAL A 197 -57.37 -36.04 22.45
N LEU A 198 -57.39 -36.28 21.17
CA LEU A 198 -58.48 -37.00 20.51
C LEU A 198 -58.58 -38.46 20.96
N ALA A 199 -57.47 -39.11 21.23
CA ALA A 199 -57.45 -40.49 21.76
C ALA A 199 -58.07 -40.55 23.16
N ILE A 200 -57.72 -39.60 24.06
CA ILE A 200 -58.32 -39.51 25.42
C ILE A 200 -59.79 -39.21 25.34
N LEU A 201 -60.20 -38.26 24.49
CA LEU A 201 -61.61 -37.91 24.30
C LEU A 201 -62.40 -39.11 23.79
N GLY A 202 -61.91 -39.84 22.86
CA GLY A 202 -62.44 -41.05 22.29
C GLY A 202 -62.65 -42.15 23.39
N LEU A 203 -61.63 -42.35 24.20
CA LEU A 203 -61.64 -43.31 25.29
C LEU A 203 -62.67 -42.93 26.37
N CYS A 204 -62.78 -41.64 26.69
CA CYS A 204 -63.78 -41.10 27.62
C CYS A 204 -65.20 -41.31 27.08
N LEU A 205 -65.47 -41.02 25.84
CA LEU A 205 -66.79 -41.25 25.22
C LEU A 205 -67.16 -42.75 25.16
N PHE A 206 -66.18 -43.61 24.85
CA PHE A 206 -66.31 -45.04 24.80
C PHE A 206 -66.68 -45.58 26.20
N SER A 207 -65.99 -45.18 27.25
CA SER A 207 -66.28 -45.60 28.66
C SER A 207 -67.59 -45.08 29.13
N LEU A 208 -67.98 -43.85 28.80
CA LEU A 208 -69.33 -43.32 29.15
C LEU A 208 -70.43 -44.09 28.44
N GLY A 209 -70.24 -44.38 27.12
CA GLY A 209 -71.22 -45.23 26.38
C GLY A 209 -71.33 -46.62 26.94
N TRP A 210 -70.23 -47.23 27.37
CA TRP A 210 -70.26 -48.55 28.05
C TRP A 210 -70.96 -48.51 29.36
N LEU A 211 -70.74 -47.52 30.24
CA LEU A 211 -71.41 -47.32 31.50
C LEU A 211 -72.92 -47.13 31.30
N LEU A 212 -73.34 -46.31 30.35
CA LEU A 212 -74.78 -46.09 30.06
C LEU A 212 -75.44 -47.37 29.50
N ARG A 213 -74.73 -48.20 28.77
CA ARG A 213 -75.32 -49.45 28.22
C ARG A 213 -75.42 -50.58 29.26
N PHE A 214 -74.41 -50.67 30.15
CA PHE A 214 -74.35 -51.77 31.12
C PHE A 214 -74.86 -51.31 32.53
N GLY A 215 -74.90 -50.04 32.84
CA GLY A 215 -75.53 -49.52 34.10
C GLY A 215 -77.05 -49.66 34.18
N ARG A 216 -77.69 -49.78 33.02
CA ARG A 216 -79.17 -49.93 32.95
C ARG A 216 -79.74 -51.33 33.27
N LYS A 217 -78.88 -52.29 33.65
CA LYS A 217 -79.35 -53.69 33.91
C LYS A 217 -79.45 -54.07 35.37
N LYS A 218 -79.42 -53.10 36.30
CA LYS A 218 -79.53 -53.43 37.75
C LYS A 218 -80.81 -53.01 38.49
N ASP A 219 -81.78 -52.41 37.81
CA ASP A 219 -83.02 -52.00 38.49
C ASP A 219 -84.25 -52.80 38.03
N GLY A 220 -84.13 -54.15 38.05
CA GLY A 220 -85.20 -54.96 37.52
C GLY A 220 -85.38 -56.34 38.19
N TYR A 221 -85.09 -56.49 39.48
CA TYR A 221 -85.56 -57.65 40.21
C TYR A 221 -85.69 -57.30 41.72
N GLU A 222 -86.85 -56.73 42.09
CA GLU A 222 -87.48 -56.98 43.35
C GLU A 222 -88.99 -56.74 43.19
N LYS A 223 -89.68 -57.81 42.94
CA LYS A 223 -90.87 -58.27 43.57
C LYS A 223 -91.18 -59.70 43.20
#